data_2fc9fed63e3eaa68e2438249691c5ce4
#
_entry.id   2fc9fed63e3eaa68e2438249691c5ce4
#
_cell.length_a   1.000
_cell.length_b   1.000
_cell.length_c   1.000
_cell.angle_alpha   90.00
_cell.angle_beta   90.00
_cell.angle_gamma   90.00
#
_symmetry.space_group_name_H-M   'P 1'
#
loop_
_entity.id
_entity.type
_entity.pdbx_description
1 polymer ?
#
loop_
_entity_poly.entity_id
_entity_poly.type
_entity_poly.pdbx_seq_one_letter_code
_entity_poly.pdbx_strand_id
1 'polypeptide(L)'
;MAHTPHSFDWDDLKHLLAVARHGSTLAAGRALGVDQSTVQRRLVELERRIGQALVQRQPSGYRLTEFGLALLPHAERVEHAVTAFEQHIATATADITGVIRVTCPEPIVFRITQSTLLERFRALHPALQVHFVMSDKYIDLTKGEADVALRSGDTDDGELVGRKIGDSIWAVYASQSYIERHGRPERVEDLAQHALVGFDETMAKHRIAAWLHKVAPSATLVARSNSVLGLLYSAKAGVGVAPLPIALGDAEPDLVRVIEPVTELTRIWRMLTTPELRRTPRVSAFFDFIVSEIETLRPIITG
;
A
#
# COMPACT_ATOMS: atom_id res chain seq x y z
N MET A 1 -1.26 20.93 -44.81
CA MET A 1 -1.43 21.93 -43.75
C MET A 1 -0.73 21.40 -42.52
N ALA A 2 0.38 22.01 -42.13
CA ALA A 2 1.15 21.61 -40.96
C ALA A 2 0.32 21.92 -39.69
N HIS A 3 -0.01 20.92 -38.91
CA HIS A 3 -0.54 21.11 -37.57
C HIS A 3 0.52 21.80 -36.72
N THR A 4 0.36 23.09 -36.48
CA THR A 4 1.11 23.77 -35.43
C THR A 4 0.74 23.12 -34.10
N PRO A 5 1.68 22.59 -33.31
CA PRO A 5 1.33 22.00 -32.03
C PRO A 5 0.69 23.09 -31.16
N HIS A 6 -0.50 22.80 -30.61
CA HIS A 6 -1.17 23.66 -29.65
C HIS A 6 -0.28 23.83 -28.44
N SER A 7 0.45 24.93 -28.36
CA SER A 7 1.30 25.25 -27.22
C SER A 7 0.42 25.84 -26.12
N PHE A 8 0.18 25.06 -25.05
CA PHE A 8 -0.44 25.58 -23.83
C PHE A 8 0.59 25.60 -22.70
N ASP A 9 0.38 26.44 -21.71
CA ASP A 9 1.22 26.54 -20.52
C ASP A 9 0.69 25.58 -19.46
N TRP A 10 1.59 24.93 -18.72
CA TRP A 10 1.24 24.13 -17.55
C TRP A 10 0.39 24.90 -16.54
N ASP A 11 0.70 26.16 -16.32
CA ASP A 11 -0.05 27.02 -15.41
C ASP A 11 -1.52 27.18 -15.83
N ASP A 12 -1.84 27.11 -17.12
CA ASP A 12 -3.22 27.17 -17.59
C ASP A 12 -4.01 25.92 -17.16
N LEU A 13 -3.38 24.72 -17.14
CA LEU A 13 -4.00 23.49 -16.66
C LEU A 13 -4.31 23.53 -15.16
N LYS A 14 -3.47 24.16 -14.33
CA LYS A 14 -3.75 24.33 -12.89
C LYS A 14 -5.06 25.06 -12.65
N HIS A 15 -5.35 26.06 -13.46
CA HIS A 15 -6.58 26.85 -13.34
C HIS A 15 -7.81 26.03 -13.75
N LEU A 16 -7.70 25.19 -14.81
CA LEU A 16 -8.75 24.27 -15.22
C LEU A 16 -9.04 23.25 -14.10
N LEU A 17 -8.01 22.61 -13.55
CA LEU A 17 -8.13 21.64 -12.47
C LEU A 17 -8.77 22.25 -11.21
N ALA A 18 -8.35 23.46 -10.84
CA ALA A 18 -8.93 24.16 -9.70
C ALA A 18 -10.41 24.49 -9.92
N VAL A 19 -10.81 24.93 -11.11
CA VAL A 19 -12.23 25.20 -11.42
C VAL A 19 -13.04 23.90 -11.46
N ALA A 20 -12.49 22.82 -11.99
CA ALA A 20 -13.13 21.51 -12.00
C ALA A 20 -13.42 20.98 -10.58
N ARG A 21 -12.48 21.18 -9.64
CA ARG A 21 -12.59 20.73 -8.25
C ARG A 21 -13.50 21.61 -7.38
N HIS A 22 -13.45 22.92 -7.61
CA HIS A 22 -14.13 23.88 -6.73
C HIS A 22 -15.42 24.48 -7.32
N GLY A 23 -15.74 24.19 -8.57
CA GLY A 23 -16.99 24.58 -9.21
C GLY A 23 -17.14 26.06 -9.50
N SER A 24 -16.19 26.94 -9.11
CA SER A 24 -16.24 28.38 -9.39
C SER A 24 -14.85 29.00 -9.52
N THR A 25 -14.75 30.05 -10.35
CA THR A 25 -13.48 30.80 -10.52
C THR A 25 -13.08 31.55 -9.25
N LEU A 26 -14.03 31.94 -8.40
CA LEU A 26 -13.75 32.58 -7.12
C LEU A 26 -13.13 31.57 -6.12
N ALA A 27 -13.72 30.38 -5.99
CA ALA A 27 -13.19 29.35 -5.10
C ALA A 27 -11.85 28.78 -5.61
N ALA A 28 -11.71 28.62 -6.93
CA ALA A 28 -10.46 28.24 -7.56
C ALA A 28 -9.35 29.30 -7.33
N GLY A 29 -9.68 30.58 -7.43
CA GLY A 29 -8.74 31.69 -7.15
C GLY A 29 -8.23 31.64 -5.70
N ARG A 30 -9.13 31.42 -4.73
CA ARG A 30 -8.76 31.23 -3.31
C ARG A 30 -7.84 30.04 -3.11
N ALA A 31 -8.14 28.91 -3.76
CA ALA A 31 -7.33 27.70 -3.65
C ALA A 31 -5.93 27.87 -4.28
N LEU A 32 -5.81 28.64 -5.36
CA LEU A 32 -4.55 28.91 -6.05
C LEU A 32 -3.80 30.15 -5.52
N GLY A 33 -4.39 30.93 -4.61
CA GLY A 33 -3.79 32.18 -4.10
C GLY A 33 -3.75 33.30 -5.13
N VAL A 34 -4.69 33.35 -6.10
CA VAL A 34 -4.79 34.35 -7.16
C VAL A 34 -6.19 34.94 -7.25
N ASP A 35 -6.30 36.09 -7.92
CA ASP A 35 -7.59 36.72 -8.14
C ASP A 35 -8.50 35.94 -9.09
N GLN A 36 -9.82 36.04 -8.86
CA GLN A 36 -10.83 35.42 -9.71
C GLN A 36 -10.66 35.80 -11.20
N SER A 37 -10.33 37.05 -11.49
CA SER A 37 -10.10 37.55 -12.85
C SER A 37 -8.91 36.87 -13.54
N THR A 38 -7.88 36.52 -12.78
CA THR A 38 -6.72 35.77 -13.26
C THR A 38 -7.13 34.37 -13.68
N VAL A 39 -7.90 33.65 -12.83
CA VAL A 39 -8.42 32.30 -13.16
C VAL A 39 -9.25 32.36 -14.44
N GLN A 40 -10.18 33.32 -14.53
CA GLN A 40 -11.05 33.47 -15.70
C GLN A 40 -10.25 33.73 -16.97
N ARG A 41 -9.29 34.67 -16.93
CA ARG A 41 -8.43 34.98 -18.06
C ARG A 41 -7.61 33.79 -18.54
N ARG A 42 -7.04 33.00 -17.60
CA ARG A 42 -6.25 31.80 -17.92
C ARG A 42 -7.09 30.70 -18.55
N LEU A 43 -8.31 30.50 -18.09
CA LEU A 43 -9.25 29.53 -18.70
C LEU A 43 -9.61 29.94 -20.14
N VAL A 44 -9.98 31.19 -20.35
CA VAL A 44 -10.31 31.72 -21.71
C VAL A 44 -9.13 31.57 -22.66
N GLU A 45 -7.90 31.86 -22.18
CA GLU A 45 -6.70 31.69 -22.99
C GLU A 45 -6.42 30.23 -23.34
N LEU A 46 -6.62 29.31 -22.37
CA LEU A 46 -6.49 27.88 -22.60
C LEU A 46 -7.50 27.38 -23.65
N GLU A 47 -8.77 27.75 -23.51
CA GLU A 47 -9.84 27.40 -24.45
C GLU A 47 -9.56 27.97 -25.85
N ARG A 48 -9.07 29.21 -25.93
CA ARG A 48 -8.68 29.83 -27.19
C ARG A 48 -7.53 29.07 -27.89
N ARG A 49 -6.54 28.61 -27.14
CA ARG A 49 -5.40 27.83 -27.66
C ARG A 49 -5.79 26.44 -28.10
N ILE A 50 -6.70 25.79 -27.36
CA ILE A 50 -7.21 24.46 -27.69
C ILE A 50 -8.25 24.54 -28.84
N GLY A 51 -8.93 25.68 -28.99
CA GLY A 51 -10.00 25.85 -29.96
C GLY A 51 -11.34 25.20 -29.56
N GLN A 52 -11.48 24.81 -28.28
CA GLN A 52 -12.68 24.17 -27.74
C GLN A 52 -12.98 24.70 -26.34
N ALA A 53 -14.26 24.83 -25.99
CA ALA A 53 -14.68 25.19 -24.66
C ALA A 53 -14.47 23.99 -23.69
N LEU A 54 -13.83 24.26 -22.57
CA LEU A 54 -13.57 23.27 -21.52
C LEU A 54 -14.55 23.39 -20.36
N VAL A 55 -15.06 24.59 -20.14
CA VAL A 55 -16.04 24.87 -19.09
C VAL A 55 -17.24 25.61 -19.64
N GLN A 56 -18.39 25.42 -19.03
CA GLN A 56 -19.61 26.17 -19.30
C GLN A 56 -20.08 26.86 -18.02
N ARG A 57 -20.47 28.13 -18.14
CA ARG A 57 -21.02 28.91 -17.03
C ARG A 57 -22.46 28.49 -16.78
N GLN A 58 -22.79 28.26 -15.52
CA GLN A 58 -24.15 27.98 -15.06
C GLN A 58 -24.53 28.98 -13.93
N PRO A 59 -25.81 29.11 -13.57
CA PRO A 59 -26.21 29.94 -12.44
C PRO A 59 -25.55 29.57 -11.11
N SER A 60 -25.22 28.29 -10.94
CA SER A 60 -24.53 27.73 -9.76
C SER A 60 -23.00 27.76 -9.83
N GLY A 61 -22.40 28.27 -10.92
CA GLY A 61 -20.95 28.32 -11.08
C GLY A 61 -20.47 27.83 -12.44
N TYR A 62 -19.39 27.05 -12.46
CA TYR A 62 -18.81 26.47 -13.67
C TYR A 62 -18.89 24.96 -13.64
N ARG A 63 -19.20 24.37 -14.79
CA ARG A 63 -19.20 22.91 -15.04
C ARG A 63 -18.31 22.60 -16.23
N LEU A 64 -17.61 21.49 -16.20
CA LEU A 64 -16.87 21.01 -17.36
C LEU A 64 -17.83 20.66 -18.53
N THR A 65 -17.41 20.98 -19.74
CA THR A 65 -18.04 20.46 -20.96
C THR A 65 -17.72 18.95 -21.12
N GLU A 66 -18.36 18.28 -22.06
CA GLU A 66 -18.03 16.89 -22.40
C GLU A 66 -16.55 16.75 -22.79
N PHE A 67 -16.04 17.68 -23.58
CA PHE A 67 -14.63 17.74 -23.96
C PHE A 67 -13.73 18.03 -22.77
N GLY A 68 -14.12 18.94 -21.86
CA GLY A 68 -13.41 19.21 -20.61
C GLY A 68 -13.34 17.99 -19.69
N LEU A 69 -14.44 17.20 -19.60
CA LEU A 69 -14.48 15.94 -18.84
C LEU A 69 -13.53 14.89 -19.45
N ALA A 70 -13.48 14.78 -20.77
CA ALA A 70 -12.57 13.86 -21.46
C ALA A 70 -11.09 14.24 -21.23
N LEU A 71 -10.77 15.54 -21.13
CA LEU A 71 -9.41 16.02 -20.88
C LEU A 71 -8.98 15.94 -19.42
N LEU A 72 -9.91 15.93 -18.48
CA LEU A 72 -9.60 15.98 -17.04
C LEU A 72 -8.59 14.93 -16.58
N PRO A 73 -8.74 13.62 -16.93
CA PRO A 73 -7.77 12.58 -16.50
C PRO A 73 -6.36 12.82 -17.08
N HIS A 74 -6.26 13.47 -18.25
CA HIS A 74 -4.96 13.82 -18.85
C HIS A 74 -4.29 14.98 -18.11
N ALA A 75 -5.07 16.02 -17.75
CA ALA A 75 -4.60 17.15 -16.97
C ALA A 75 -4.14 16.71 -15.57
N GLU A 76 -4.86 15.83 -14.91
CA GLU A 76 -4.49 15.26 -13.62
C GLU A 76 -3.17 14.45 -13.69
N ARG A 77 -2.94 13.69 -14.77
CA ARG A 77 -1.65 13.00 -14.97
C ARG A 77 -0.49 13.97 -15.13
N VAL A 78 -0.68 15.09 -15.83
CA VAL A 78 0.34 16.15 -15.93
C VAL A 78 0.62 16.77 -14.57
N GLU A 79 -0.42 17.09 -13.80
CA GLU A 79 -0.27 17.61 -12.42
C GLU A 79 0.54 16.64 -11.55
N HIS A 80 0.22 15.34 -11.59
CA HIS A 80 0.98 14.33 -10.84
C HIS A 80 2.45 14.27 -11.27
N ALA A 81 2.73 14.36 -12.59
CA ALA A 81 4.11 14.34 -13.09
C ALA A 81 4.90 15.60 -12.65
N VAL A 82 4.28 16.77 -12.67
CA VAL A 82 4.92 18.01 -12.20
C VAL A 82 5.15 17.97 -10.69
N THR A 83 4.17 17.50 -9.91
CA THR A 83 4.32 17.33 -8.47
C THR A 83 5.46 16.37 -8.13
N ALA A 84 5.57 15.24 -8.85
CA ALA A 84 6.67 14.30 -8.69
C ALA A 84 8.04 14.93 -9.03
N PHE A 85 8.09 15.76 -10.06
CA PHE A 85 9.31 16.50 -10.44
C PHE A 85 9.70 17.53 -9.37
N GLU A 86 8.75 18.32 -8.86
CA GLU A 86 8.99 19.27 -7.76
C GLU A 86 9.47 18.56 -6.48
N GLN A 87 8.86 17.42 -6.15
CA GLN A 87 9.30 16.57 -5.04
C GLN A 87 10.71 16.04 -5.25
N HIS A 88 11.05 15.64 -6.47
CA HIS A 88 12.39 15.17 -6.80
C HIS A 88 13.43 16.27 -6.63
N ILE A 89 13.14 17.49 -7.07
CA ILE A 89 14.02 18.67 -6.85
C ILE A 89 14.16 18.94 -5.35
N ALA A 90 13.06 18.99 -4.60
CA ALA A 90 13.09 19.20 -3.16
C ALA A 90 13.92 18.15 -2.42
N THR A 91 13.81 16.89 -2.86
CA THR A 91 14.58 15.77 -2.31
C THR A 91 16.07 15.84 -2.70
N ALA A 92 16.38 16.24 -3.93
CA ALA A 92 17.75 16.37 -4.42
C ALA A 92 18.51 17.58 -3.83
N THR A 93 17.78 18.62 -3.38
CA THR A 93 18.36 19.87 -2.83
C THR A 93 18.38 19.90 -1.29
N ALA A 94 17.66 19.00 -0.61
CA ALA A 94 17.68 18.89 0.84
C ALA A 94 18.65 17.77 1.25
N ASP A 95 19.56 18.06 2.18
CA ASP A 95 20.29 17.03 2.95
C ASP A 95 19.28 16.30 3.86
N ILE A 96 18.45 15.44 3.28
CA ILE A 96 17.47 14.66 4.03
C ILE A 96 18.23 13.62 4.83
N THR A 97 18.32 13.82 6.13
CA THR A 97 19.03 12.94 7.05
C THR A 97 18.09 12.35 8.09
N GLY A 98 18.54 11.29 8.74
CA GLY A 98 17.88 10.73 9.92
C GLY A 98 17.44 9.28 9.76
N VAL A 99 16.62 8.84 10.70
CA VAL A 99 16.14 7.46 10.80
C VAL A 99 14.66 7.41 10.42
N ILE A 100 14.28 6.41 9.64
CA ILE A 100 12.89 6.04 9.34
C ILE A 100 12.64 4.70 10.02
N ARG A 101 11.73 4.68 10.99
CA ARG A 101 11.33 3.44 11.67
C ARG A 101 10.16 2.82 10.93
N VAL A 102 10.38 1.63 10.39
CA VAL A 102 9.36 0.90 9.61
C VAL A 102 8.91 -0.33 10.39
N THR A 103 7.66 -0.36 10.83
CA THR A 103 7.09 -1.57 11.42
C THR A 103 6.56 -2.51 10.35
N CYS A 104 6.93 -3.77 10.45
CA CYS A 104 6.59 -4.82 9.48
C CYS A 104 6.72 -6.20 10.15
N PRO A 105 5.94 -7.22 9.74
CA PRO A 105 6.17 -8.60 10.15
C PRO A 105 7.57 -9.10 9.78
N GLU A 106 8.18 -9.83 10.70
CA GLU A 106 9.58 -10.29 10.54
C GLU A 106 9.84 -11.04 9.22
N PRO A 107 8.98 -11.97 8.75
CA PRO A 107 9.22 -12.67 7.48
C PRO A 107 9.28 -11.74 6.28
N ILE A 108 8.52 -10.65 6.32
CA ILE A 108 8.50 -9.66 5.23
C ILE A 108 9.77 -8.81 5.25
N VAL A 109 10.24 -8.43 6.44
CA VAL A 109 11.53 -7.73 6.60
C VAL A 109 12.65 -8.58 6.00
N PHE A 110 12.69 -9.88 6.32
CA PHE A 110 13.68 -10.80 5.77
C PHE A 110 13.65 -10.82 4.23
N ARG A 111 12.49 -10.92 3.61
CA ARG A 111 12.33 -10.90 2.15
C ARG A 111 12.74 -9.54 1.53
N ILE A 112 12.38 -8.43 2.18
CA ILE A 112 12.80 -7.08 1.74
C ILE A 112 14.32 -6.95 1.81
N THR A 113 14.96 -7.42 2.88
CA THR A 113 16.42 -7.31 3.05
C THR A 113 17.21 -8.19 2.10
N GLN A 114 16.64 -9.30 1.63
CA GLN A 114 17.23 -10.12 0.57
C GLN A 114 17.05 -9.55 -0.83
N SER A 115 16.17 -8.57 -1.00
CA SER A 115 15.98 -7.87 -2.27
C SER A 115 16.96 -6.69 -2.42
N THR A 116 17.00 -6.10 -3.61
CA THR A 116 17.81 -4.91 -3.88
C THR A 116 17.15 -3.60 -3.42
N LEU A 117 15.94 -3.64 -2.83
CA LEU A 117 15.18 -2.44 -2.50
C LEU A 117 15.91 -1.52 -1.51
N LEU A 118 16.47 -2.07 -0.44
CA LEU A 118 17.19 -1.26 0.56
C LEU A 118 18.47 -0.67 0.01
N GLU A 119 19.20 -1.41 -0.83
CA GLU A 119 20.40 -0.93 -1.51
C GLU A 119 20.06 0.25 -2.44
N ARG A 120 19.01 0.11 -3.24
CA ARG A 120 18.52 1.17 -4.13
C ARG A 120 18.05 2.40 -3.37
N PHE A 121 17.32 2.21 -2.26
CA PHE A 121 16.92 3.31 -1.39
C PHE A 121 18.13 4.05 -0.81
N ARG A 122 19.11 3.31 -0.30
CA ARG A 122 20.36 3.89 0.23
C ARG A 122 21.17 4.63 -0.82
N ALA A 123 21.20 4.13 -2.05
CA ALA A 123 21.89 4.80 -3.14
C ALA A 123 21.26 6.17 -3.48
N LEU A 124 19.92 6.27 -3.40
CA LEU A 124 19.19 7.52 -3.62
C LEU A 124 19.24 8.46 -2.40
N HIS A 125 19.28 7.91 -1.19
CA HIS A 125 19.20 8.66 0.06
C HIS A 125 20.28 8.20 1.07
N PRO A 126 21.57 8.48 0.80
CA PRO A 126 22.68 7.92 1.57
C PRO A 126 22.73 8.36 3.04
N ALA A 127 22.10 9.50 3.38
CA ALA A 127 22.04 10.03 4.74
C ALA A 127 20.77 9.58 5.51
N LEU A 128 19.88 8.77 4.87
CA LEU A 128 18.74 8.15 5.54
C LEU A 128 19.06 6.71 5.96
N GLN A 129 18.59 6.35 7.15
CA GLN A 129 18.67 4.98 7.66
C GLN A 129 17.27 4.41 7.84
N VAL A 130 17.07 3.15 7.45
CA VAL A 130 15.83 2.41 7.71
C VAL A 130 16.05 1.48 8.89
N HIS A 131 15.27 1.69 9.96
CA HIS A 131 15.24 0.80 11.12
C HIS A 131 13.93 0.00 11.11
N PHE A 132 14.03 -1.32 11.04
CA PHE A 132 12.85 -2.18 11.14
C PHE A 132 12.46 -2.43 12.59
N VAL A 133 11.19 -2.17 12.90
CA VAL A 133 10.51 -2.54 14.15
C VAL A 133 9.65 -3.75 13.83
N MET A 134 10.24 -4.95 13.98
CA MET A 134 9.59 -6.20 13.59
C MET A 134 8.49 -6.57 14.58
N SER A 135 7.26 -6.73 14.08
CA SER A 135 6.12 -7.13 14.90
C SER A 135 4.99 -7.67 14.03
N ASP A 136 4.40 -8.80 14.42
CA ASP A 136 3.13 -9.27 13.87
C ASP A 136 1.92 -8.61 14.53
N LYS A 137 2.12 -7.90 15.65
CA LYS A 137 1.10 -7.05 16.29
C LYS A 137 1.03 -5.68 15.62
N TYR A 138 -0.16 -5.11 15.59
CA TYR A 138 -0.31 -3.73 15.15
C TYR A 138 0.34 -2.77 16.15
N ILE A 139 1.33 -2.04 15.67
CA ILE A 139 1.98 -0.95 16.40
C ILE A 139 1.21 0.34 16.10
N ASP A 140 0.91 1.10 17.14
CA ASP A 140 0.22 2.37 17.06
C ASP A 140 1.18 3.48 16.61
N LEU A 141 1.04 3.92 15.35
CA LEU A 141 1.89 4.97 14.77
C LEU A 141 1.69 6.33 15.44
N THR A 142 0.52 6.58 16.02
CA THR A 142 0.23 7.86 16.69
C THR A 142 1.04 8.04 17.97
N LYS A 143 1.49 6.95 18.59
CA LYS A 143 2.39 6.97 19.76
C LYS A 143 3.86 7.16 19.42
N GLY A 144 4.20 7.29 18.15
CA GLY A 144 5.57 7.51 17.72
C GLY A 144 6.49 6.31 17.87
N GLU A 145 5.97 5.08 17.99
CA GLU A 145 6.76 3.86 18.08
C GLU A 145 7.39 3.47 16.74
N ALA A 146 6.75 3.85 15.63
CA ALA A 146 7.25 3.73 14.27
C ALA A 146 6.77 4.91 13.42
N ASP A 147 7.44 5.15 12.29
CA ASP A 147 7.11 6.24 11.37
C ASP A 147 6.23 5.75 10.20
N VAL A 148 6.45 4.51 9.76
CA VAL A 148 5.75 3.85 8.65
C VAL A 148 5.36 2.43 9.05
N ALA A 149 4.19 1.97 8.65
CA ALA A 149 3.78 0.59 8.79
C ALA A 149 3.61 -0.08 7.41
N LEU A 150 4.25 -1.23 7.21
CA LEU A 150 3.94 -2.19 6.16
C LEU A 150 3.14 -3.31 6.80
N ARG A 151 1.84 -3.37 6.56
CA ARG A 151 0.98 -4.38 7.20
C ARG A 151 -0.19 -4.82 6.33
N SER A 152 -0.66 -6.05 6.56
CA SER A 152 -1.89 -6.55 5.98
C SER A 152 -3.00 -6.58 7.02
N GLY A 153 -4.18 -6.11 6.67
CA GLY A 153 -5.35 -6.14 7.55
C GLY A 153 -6.34 -5.04 7.26
N ASP A 154 -7.45 -5.10 7.98
CA ASP A 154 -8.43 -4.04 8.00
C ASP A 154 -7.91 -2.96 8.96
N THR A 155 -7.75 -1.75 8.47
CA THR A 155 -7.35 -0.62 9.29
C THR A 155 -8.61 0.13 9.69
N ASP A 156 -8.99 0.03 10.96
CA ASP A 156 -10.02 0.90 11.55
C ASP A 156 -9.46 2.30 11.86
N ASP A 157 -8.18 2.51 11.57
CA ASP A 157 -7.46 3.75 11.86
C ASP A 157 -7.78 4.82 10.80
N GLY A 158 -8.96 5.44 10.90
CA GLY A 158 -9.39 6.53 10.01
C GLY A 158 -8.47 7.76 9.98
N GLU A 159 -7.47 7.79 10.84
CA GLU A 159 -6.45 8.84 10.92
C GLU A 159 -5.18 8.54 10.10
N LEU A 160 -4.98 7.29 9.63
CA LEU A 160 -3.80 6.94 8.86
C LEU A 160 -4.00 7.17 7.36
N VAL A 161 -2.95 7.65 6.72
CA VAL A 161 -2.88 7.80 5.26
C VAL A 161 -1.88 6.82 4.67
N GLY A 162 -2.13 6.36 3.44
CA GLY A 162 -1.21 5.41 2.85
C GLY A 162 -1.58 4.90 1.46
N ARG A 163 -0.91 3.82 1.06
CA ARG A 163 -1.02 3.22 -0.27
C ARG A 163 -1.28 1.72 -0.17
N LYS A 164 -2.23 1.23 -0.97
CA LYS A 164 -2.38 -0.21 -1.23
C LYS A 164 -1.16 -0.70 -2.03
N ILE A 165 -0.59 -1.86 -1.63
CA ILE A 165 0.52 -2.51 -2.33
C ILE A 165 0.03 -3.74 -3.09
N GLY A 166 -0.72 -4.62 -2.44
CA GLY A 166 -1.22 -5.87 -3.03
C GLY A 166 -2.13 -6.61 -2.06
N ASP A 167 -2.48 -7.83 -2.39
CA ASP A 167 -3.34 -8.65 -1.56
C ASP A 167 -2.50 -9.62 -0.72
N SER A 168 -2.84 -9.77 0.56
CA SER A 168 -2.29 -10.77 1.47
C SER A 168 -3.17 -12.01 1.39
N ILE A 169 -2.71 -13.02 0.68
CA ILE A 169 -3.44 -14.27 0.45
C ILE A 169 -2.88 -15.33 1.38
N TRP A 170 -3.75 -16.14 1.96
CA TRP A 170 -3.40 -17.19 2.89
C TRP A 170 -3.96 -18.53 2.43
N ALA A 171 -3.17 -19.58 2.61
CA ALA A 171 -3.55 -20.95 2.36
C ALA A 171 -3.14 -21.84 3.54
N VAL A 172 -3.47 -23.11 3.51
CA VAL A 172 -3.11 -24.05 4.59
C VAL A 172 -2.01 -24.97 4.12
N TYR A 173 -1.03 -25.16 4.99
CA TYR A 173 0.19 -25.92 4.70
C TYR A 173 0.46 -26.99 5.73
N ALA A 174 1.10 -28.05 5.28
CA ALA A 174 1.69 -29.08 6.13
C ALA A 174 3.03 -29.52 5.53
N SER A 175 3.94 -30.02 6.35
CA SER A 175 5.16 -30.63 5.82
C SER A 175 4.87 -31.97 5.16
N GLN A 176 5.72 -32.37 4.21
CA GLN A 176 5.65 -33.69 3.59
C GLN A 176 5.69 -34.80 4.65
N SER A 177 6.55 -34.67 5.65
CA SER A 177 6.68 -35.63 6.74
C SER A 177 5.44 -35.73 7.62
N TYR A 178 4.68 -34.67 7.80
CA TYR A 178 3.39 -34.70 8.49
C TYR A 178 2.36 -35.45 7.66
N ILE A 179 2.26 -35.15 6.36
CA ILE A 179 1.30 -35.78 5.45
C ILE A 179 1.51 -37.32 5.39
N GLU A 180 2.77 -37.78 5.34
CA GLU A 180 3.10 -39.19 5.32
C GLU A 180 2.64 -39.93 6.58
N ARG A 181 2.66 -39.26 7.73
CA ARG A 181 2.27 -39.89 9.03
C ARG A 181 0.78 -39.76 9.34
N HIS A 182 0.11 -38.71 8.88
CA HIS A 182 -1.23 -38.38 9.36
C HIS A 182 -2.26 -38.23 8.24
N GLY A 183 -1.84 -38.37 6.97
CA GLY A 183 -2.67 -38.10 5.81
C GLY A 183 -2.71 -36.60 5.46
N ARG A 184 -3.25 -36.32 4.29
CA ARG A 184 -3.39 -34.97 3.75
C ARG A 184 -4.83 -34.46 3.95
N PRO A 185 -5.07 -33.32 4.63
CA PRO A 185 -6.37 -32.70 4.58
C PRO A 185 -6.63 -32.15 3.16
N GLU A 186 -7.77 -32.47 2.60
CA GLU A 186 -8.15 -32.01 1.24
C GLU A 186 -9.14 -30.86 1.27
N ARG A 187 -9.88 -30.71 2.38
CA ARG A 187 -10.91 -29.69 2.59
C ARG A 187 -10.77 -29.05 3.95
N VAL A 188 -11.37 -27.90 4.11
CA VAL A 188 -11.34 -27.14 5.38
C VAL A 188 -11.93 -27.96 6.54
N GLU A 189 -12.95 -28.75 6.26
CA GLU A 189 -13.63 -29.62 7.26
C GLU A 189 -12.71 -30.71 7.84
N ASP A 190 -11.75 -31.17 7.03
CA ASP A 190 -10.81 -32.20 7.45
C ASP A 190 -9.86 -31.71 8.55
N LEU A 191 -9.68 -30.38 8.67
CA LEU A 191 -8.84 -29.79 9.71
C LEU A 191 -9.25 -30.16 11.12
N ALA A 192 -10.51 -30.48 11.35
CA ALA A 192 -11.02 -30.95 12.66
C ALA A 192 -10.38 -32.26 13.12
N GLN A 193 -9.82 -33.05 12.19
CA GLN A 193 -9.21 -34.36 12.45
C GLN A 193 -7.68 -34.30 12.47
N HIS A 194 -7.10 -33.13 12.23
CA HIS A 194 -5.66 -32.95 12.19
C HIS A 194 -5.14 -32.16 13.41
N ALA A 195 -3.88 -32.38 13.74
CA ALA A 195 -3.15 -31.54 14.68
C ALA A 195 -2.91 -30.16 14.03
N LEU A 196 -3.35 -29.07 14.67
CA LEU A 196 -3.23 -27.74 14.15
C LEU A 196 -2.16 -26.93 14.88
N VAL A 197 -1.51 -26.05 14.13
CA VAL A 197 -0.63 -25.01 14.64
C VAL A 197 -1.34 -23.68 14.50
N GLY A 198 -1.41 -22.91 15.57
CA GLY A 198 -2.17 -21.66 15.60
C GLY A 198 -1.51 -20.58 16.45
N PHE A 199 -2.17 -19.43 16.52
CA PHE A 199 -1.73 -18.34 17.37
C PHE A 199 -2.05 -18.57 18.85
N ASP A 200 -1.24 -17.98 19.73
CA ASP A 200 -1.48 -17.95 21.16
C ASP A 200 -2.51 -16.85 21.56
N GLU A 201 -2.76 -16.72 22.87
CA GLU A 201 -3.73 -15.78 23.42
C GLU A 201 -3.37 -14.33 23.13
N THR A 202 -2.08 -13.99 22.98
CA THR A 202 -1.64 -12.62 22.68
C THR A 202 -2.02 -12.17 21.26
N MET A 203 -2.28 -13.15 20.38
CA MET A 203 -2.73 -12.97 18.99
C MET A 203 -4.18 -13.42 18.77
N ALA A 204 -4.96 -13.60 19.84
CA ALA A 204 -6.35 -14.11 19.75
C ALA A 204 -7.26 -13.25 18.85
N LYS A 205 -6.97 -11.94 18.71
CA LYS A 205 -7.70 -11.04 17.80
C LYS A 205 -7.29 -11.18 16.34
N HIS A 206 -6.22 -11.92 16.04
CA HIS A 206 -5.82 -12.12 14.66
C HIS A 206 -6.85 -13.03 13.94
N ARG A 207 -7.20 -12.66 12.70
CA ARG A 207 -8.24 -13.36 11.91
C ARG A 207 -8.03 -14.86 11.77
N ILE A 208 -6.77 -15.31 11.75
CA ILE A 208 -6.41 -16.74 11.69
C ILE A 208 -6.92 -17.48 12.93
N ALA A 209 -6.77 -16.90 14.13
CA ALA A 209 -7.26 -17.52 15.36
C ALA A 209 -8.79 -17.67 15.32
N ALA A 210 -9.50 -16.62 14.93
CA ALA A 210 -10.95 -16.65 14.78
C ALA A 210 -11.42 -17.64 13.69
N TRP A 211 -10.71 -17.69 12.56
CA TRP A 211 -11.01 -18.61 11.47
C TRP A 211 -10.80 -20.07 11.89
N LEU A 212 -9.65 -20.43 12.48
CA LEU A 212 -9.40 -21.78 12.98
C LEU A 212 -10.45 -22.22 14.00
N HIS A 213 -10.82 -21.35 14.92
CA HIS A 213 -11.89 -21.63 15.88
C HIS A 213 -13.24 -21.89 15.21
N LYS A 214 -13.56 -21.17 14.14
CA LYS A 214 -14.80 -21.32 13.37
C LYS A 214 -14.83 -22.65 12.60
N VAL A 215 -13.74 -22.99 11.88
CA VAL A 215 -13.74 -24.14 10.97
C VAL A 215 -13.38 -25.46 11.62
N ALA A 216 -12.64 -25.43 12.72
CA ALA A 216 -12.19 -26.61 13.45
C ALA A 216 -12.27 -26.39 14.97
N PRO A 217 -13.48 -26.16 15.53
CA PRO A 217 -13.65 -25.81 16.96
C PRO A 217 -13.24 -26.92 17.91
N SER A 218 -13.28 -28.20 17.46
CA SER A 218 -12.87 -29.36 18.22
C SER A 218 -11.43 -29.82 18.00
N ALA A 219 -10.71 -29.18 17.06
CA ALA A 219 -9.34 -29.55 16.75
C ALA A 219 -8.38 -29.17 17.89
N THR A 220 -7.34 -29.99 18.06
CA THR A 220 -6.30 -29.72 19.03
C THR A 220 -5.25 -28.80 18.44
N LEU A 221 -5.05 -27.62 19.05
CA LEU A 221 -3.89 -26.80 18.78
C LEU A 221 -2.69 -27.39 19.54
N VAL A 222 -1.86 -28.12 18.83
CA VAL A 222 -0.70 -28.84 19.40
C VAL A 222 0.51 -27.95 19.60
N ALA A 223 0.57 -26.82 18.85
CA ALA A 223 1.57 -25.78 19.03
C ALA A 223 0.93 -24.40 18.85
N ARG A 224 1.40 -23.44 19.63
CA ARG A 224 0.94 -22.06 19.59
C ARG A 224 2.14 -21.10 19.52
N SER A 225 1.98 -20.02 18.77
CA SER A 225 3.00 -18.99 18.64
C SER A 225 2.37 -17.60 18.60
N ASN A 226 3.14 -16.57 18.93
CA ASN A 226 2.76 -15.17 18.76
C ASN A 226 3.30 -14.56 17.47
N SER A 227 3.86 -15.38 16.57
CA SER A 227 4.41 -14.92 15.31
C SER A 227 4.11 -15.86 14.14
N VAL A 228 4.04 -15.30 12.94
CA VAL A 228 3.86 -16.07 11.69
C VAL A 228 5.05 -17.00 11.44
N LEU A 229 6.27 -16.60 11.80
CA LEU A 229 7.44 -17.48 11.73
C LEU A 229 7.31 -18.71 12.63
N GLY A 230 6.76 -18.54 13.83
CA GLY A 230 6.50 -19.66 14.72
C GLY A 230 5.52 -20.68 14.12
N LEU A 231 4.47 -20.21 13.41
CA LEU A 231 3.56 -21.09 12.67
C LEU A 231 4.30 -21.81 11.54
N LEU A 232 5.10 -21.07 10.76
CA LEU A 232 5.88 -21.59 9.65
C LEU A 232 6.82 -22.72 10.09
N TYR A 233 7.66 -22.47 11.09
CA TYR A 233 8.64 -23.45 11.55
C TYR A 233 8.00 -24.66 12.23
N SER A 234 6.89 -24.47 12.94
CA SER A 234 6.14 -25.60 13.52
C SER A 234 5.55 -26.50 12.42
N ALA A 235 5.01 -25.90 11.35
CA ALA A 235 4.53 -26.66 10.20
C ALA A 235 5.66 -27.41 9.49
N LYS A 236 6.80 -26.74 9.25
CA LYS A 236 8.01 -27.35 8.65
C LYS A 236 8.53 -28.53 9.48
N ALA A 237 8.54 -28.38 10.79
CA ALA A 237 8.95 -29.46 11.70
C ALA A 237 7.98 -30.66 11.75
N GLY A 238 6.87 -30.60 11.01
CA GLY A 238 5.88 -31.70 11.00
C GLY A 238 5.09 -31.82 12.29
N VAL A 239 4.96 -30.73 13.06
CA VAL A 239 4.19 -30.68 14.30
C VAL A 239 2.69 -30.68 14.01
N GLY A 240 2.26 -30.03 12.94
CA GLY A 240 0.85 -29.94 12.56
C GLY A 240 0.62 -29.12 11.29
N VAL A 241 -0.64 -28.90 10.98
CA VAL A 241 -1.12 -28.13 9.84
C VAL A 241 -1.27 -26.66 10.24
N ALA A 242 -0.80 -25.73 9.41
CA ALA A 242 -0.84 -24.29 9.71
C ALA A 242 -1.38 -23.46 8.55
N PRO A 243 -2.24 -22.47 8.81
CA PRO A 243 -2.51 -21.39 7.87
C PRO A 243 -1.29 -20.47 7.76
N LEU A 244 -0.81 -20.21 6.52
CA LEU A 244 0.34 -19.35 6.25
C LEU A 244 0.05 -18.43 5.08
N PRO A 245 0.68 -17.24 5.01
CA PRO A 245 0.70 -16.46 3.79
C PRO A 245 1.32 -17.27 2.64
N ILE A 246 0.73 -17.23 1.45
CA ILE A 246 1.26 -17.97 0.29
C ILE A 246 2.69 -17.55 -0.05
N ALA A 247 3.02 -16.26 0.10
CA ALA A 247 4.36 -15.74 -0.09
C ALA A 247 5.42 -16.44 0.78
N LEU A 248 5.03 -17.02 1.92
CA LEU A 248 5.93 -17.74 2.82
C LEU A 248 5.83 -19.24 2.61
N GLY A 249 4.62 -19.78 2.58
CA GLY A 249 4.43 -21.22 2.48
C GLY A 249 4.96 -21.81 1.17
N ASP A 250 4.72 -21.13 0.03
CA ASP A 250 5.19 -21.58 -1.28
C ASP A 250 6.71 -21.44 -1.47
N ALA A 251 7.35 -20.56 -0.69
CA ALA A 251 8.80 -20.39 -0.73
C ALA A 251 9.56 -21.53 0.00
N GLU A 252 8.86 -22.37 0.75
CA GLU A 252 9.46 -23.45 1.55
C GLU A 252 9.32 -24.80 0.86
N PRO A 253 10.43 -25.40 0.40
CA PRO A 253 10.38 -26.67 -0.35
C PRO A 253 9.86 -27.84 0.49
N ASP A 254 9.95 -27.76 1.82
CA ASP A 254 9.50 -28.79 2.75
C ASP A 254 7.99 -28.72 3.03
N LEU A 255 7.32 -27.65 2.58
CA LEU A 255 5.89 -27.44 2.80
C LEU A 255 5.08 -27.76 1.55
N VAL A 256 3.94 -28.36 1.76
CA VAL A 256 2.93 -28.64 0.75
C VAL A 256 1.69 -27.83 1.07
N ARG A 257 1.18 -27.10 0.10
CA ARG A 257 -0.13 -26.48 0.20
C ARG A 257 -1.18 -27.60 0.19
N VAL A 258 -1.89 -27.76 1.30
CA VAL A 258 -2.88 -28.83 1.47
C VAL A 258 -4.30 -28.33 1.23
N ILE A 259 -4.58 -27.04 1.48
CA ILE A 259 -5.85 -26.39 1.16
C ILE A 259 -5.54 -25.11 0.39
N GLU A 260 -6.26 -24.90 -0.71
CA GLU A 260 -6.14 -23.75 -1.58
C GLU A 260 -6.42 -22.42 -0.85
N PRO A 261 -6.10 -21.27 -1.46
CA PRO A 261 -6.28 -19.96 -0.83
C PRO A 261 -7.66 -19.77 -0.21
N VAL A 262 -7.65 -19.37 1.06
CA VAL A 262 -8.87 -19.13 1.83
C VAL A 262 -9.30 -17.68 1.66
N THR A 263 -10.37 -17.46 0.91
CA THR A 263 -10.88 -16.11 0.60
C THR A 263 -11.17 -15.30 1.87
N GLU A 264 -11.72 -15.92 2.91
CA GLU A 264 -12.02 -15.26 4.20
C GLU A 264 -10.78 -14.69 4.89
N LEU A 265 -9.58 -15.22 4.57
CA LEU A 265 -8.31 -14.79 5.13
C LEU A 265 -7.59 -13.75 4.27
N THR A 266 -8.07 -13.49 3.06
CA THR A 266 -7.47 -12.48 2.18
C THR A 266 -7.66 -11.09 2.76
N ARG A 267 -6.58 -10.30 2.76
CA ARG A 267 -6.55 -8.91 3.20
C ARG A 267 -5.69 -8.09 2.25
N ILE A 268 -5.63 -6.78 2.49
CA ILE A 268 -4.87 -5.87 1.66
C ILE A 268 -3.58 -5.48 2.40
N TRP A 269 -2.44 -5.66 1.75
CA TRP A 269 -1.19 -5.05 2.16
C TRP A 269 -1.21 -3.55 1.90
N ARG A 270 -0.89 -2.78 2.93
CA ARG A 270 -0.80 -1.31 2.86
C ARG A 270 0.51 -0.83 3.45
N MET A 271 0.99 0.26 2.90
CA MET A 271 1.98 1.14 3.53
C MET A 271 1.23 2.32 4.13
N LEU A 272 1.38 2.55 5.41
CA LEU A 272 0.60 3.51 6.20
C LEU A 272 1.52 4.40 7.03
N THR A 273 1.08 5.63 7.28
CA THR A 273 1.71 6.59 8.19
C THR A 273 0.68 7.58 8.70
N THR A 274 1.02 8.44 9.67
CA THR A 274 0.14 9.56 10.06
C THR A 274 0.23 10.71 9.03
N PRO A 275 -0.81 11.56 8.89
CA PRO A 275 -0.77 12.72 8.01
C PRO A 275 0.41 13.67 8.31
N GLU A 276 0.80 13.82 9.58
CA GLU A 276 1.90 14.67 10.02
C GLU A 276 3.23 14.10 9.55
N LEU A 277 3.48 12.81 9.81
CA LEU A 277 4.70 12.12 9.39
C LEU A 277 4.84 12.06 7.88
N ARG A 278 3.72 11.88 7.14
CA ARG A 278 3.72 11.89 5.67
C ARG A 278 4.27 13.18 5.06
N ARG A 279 4.14 14.31 5.79
CA ARG A 279 4.67 15.61 5.38
C ARG A 279 6.15 15.81 5.72
N THR A 280 6.74 14.94 6.53
CA THR A 280 8.17 15.06 6.86
C THR A 280 9.03 14.58 5.68
N PRO A 281 10.13 15.29 5.34
CA PRO A 281 10.94 14.96 4.17
C PRO A 281 11.43 13.51 4.15
N ARG A 282 11.89 12.96 5.29
CA ARG A 282 12.39 11.58 5.36
C ARG A 282 11.30 10.53 5.08
N VAL A 283 10.10 10.71 5.64
CA VAL A 283 8.99 9.77 5.42
C VAL A 283 8.44 9.92 4.01
N SER A 284 8.34 11.16 3.49
CA SER A 284 7.96 11.42 2.11
C SER A 284 8.91 10.72 1.14
N ALA A 285 10.22 10.87 1.31
CA ALA A 285 11.23 10.23 0.47
C ALA A 285 11.08 8.70 0.46
N PHE A 286 10.84 8.09 1.62
CA PHE A 286 10.61 6.64 1.72
C PHE A 286 9.31 6.21 1.03
N PHE A 287 8.22 6.93 1.24
CA PHE A 287 6.95 6.64 0.59
C PHE A 287 7.04 6.73 -0.93
N ASP A 288 7.64 7.81 -1.45
CA ASP A 288 7.76 8.05 -2.88
C ASP A 288 8.67 6.99 -3.54
N PHE A 289 9.75 6.60 -2.86
CA PHE A 289 10.58 5.47 -3.27
C PHE A 289 9.78 4.17 -3.33
N ILE A 290 9.07 3.79 -2.26
CA ILE A 290 8.29 2.54 -2.24
C ILE A 290 7.19 2.56 -3.30
N VAL A 291 6.56 3.70 -3.56
CA VAL A 291 5.56 3.83 -4.63
C VAL A 291 6.19 3.65 -6.00
N SER A 292 7.39 4.20 -6.25
CA SER A 292 8.12 3.99 -7.51
C SER A 292 8.57 2.55 -7.70
N GLU A 293 8.82 1.82 -6.62
CA GLU A 293 9.27 0.42 -6.60
C GLU A 293 8.13 -0.58 -6.34
N ILE A 294 6.88 -0.16 -6.45
CA ILE A 294 5.74 -0.99 -6.03
C ILE A 294 5.65 -2.31 -6.79
N GLU A 295 6.05 -2.33 -8.06
CA GLU A 295 6.06 -3.54 -8.88
C GLU A 295 7.18 -4.51 -8.47
N THR A 296 8.28 -3.99 -7.93
CA THR A 296 9.36 -4.80 -7.34
C THR A 296 8.95 -5.31 -5.94
N LEU A 297 8.32 -4.46 -5.15
CA LEU A 297 7.90 -4.81 -3.78
C LEU A 297 6.74 -5.81 -3.74
N ARG A 298 5.79 -5.67 -4.66
CA ARG A 298 4.56 -6.49 -4.65
C ARG A 298 4.85 -8.00 -4.60
N PRO A 299 5.63 -8.62 -5.50
CA PRO A 299 5.91 -10.05 -5.44
C PRO A 299 6.70 -10.45 -4.18
N ILE A 300 7.47 -9.55 -3.59
CA ILE A 300 8.19 -9.82 -2.34
C ILE A 300 7.22 -10.08 -1.19
N ILE A 301 6.10 -9.36 -1.13
CA ILE A 301 5.17 -9.43 -0.01
C ILE A 301 3.90 -10.24 -0.29
N THR A 302 3.57 -10.48 -1.56
CA THR A 302 2.34 -11.24 -1.93
C THR A 302 2.64 -12.67 -2.40
N GLY A 303 3.84 -12.94 -2.91
CA GLY A 303 4.24 -14.23 -3.49
C GLY A 303 4.12 -14.27 -4.98
#